data_3edb8e552b589ff6b131316e2771cc18
#
_entry.id   3edb8e552b589ff6b131316e2771cc18
#
_cell.length_a   1.000
_cell.length_b   1.000
_cell.length_c   1.000
_cell.angle_alpha   90.00
_cell.angle_beta   90.00
_cell.angle_gamma   90.00
#
_symmetry.space_group_name_H-M   'P 1'
#
loop_
_entity.id
_entity.type
_entity.pdbx_description
1 polymer ?
#
loop_
_entity_poly.entity_id
_entity_poly.type
_entity_poly.pdbx_seq_one_letter_code
_entity_poly.pdbx_strand_id
1 'polypeptide(L)'
;RMVDLLSPIGKGQRGMIVSQPKTGKTTLLKQIARSITATRPNMKVIVLLIDERPEEVTDIRESIEGPNAEVIYSTFDELPEHHKRVSEMVLERAKRLVEHKQDVVILLDSITRLARAYNLLVPPSGRTLSGGLDPAALYMPKKFFGAARNMREGGSLTILATALVETGSKMDDVVFEEFKGTGNMELVLDRKLA
;
A
#
# COMPACT_ATOMS: atom_id res chain seq x y z
N ARG A 1 -19.30 -2.29 2.82
CA ARG A 1 -20.48 -2.35 1.92
C ARG A 1 -20.28 -1.56 0.64
N MET A 2 -19.88 -0.27 0.71
CA MET A 2 -19.67 0.53 -0.51
C MET A 2 -18.57 -0.04 -1.41
N VAL A 3 -17.45 -0.46 -0.85
CA VAL A 3 -16.35 -1.09 -1.62
C VAL A 3 -16.83 -2.38 -2.27
N ASP A 4 -17.55 -3.24 -1.57
CA ASP A 4 -18.10 -4.49 -2.14
C ASP A 4 -19.06 -4.24 -3.32
N LEU A 5 -19.79 -3.14 -3.25
CA LEU A 5 -20.78 -2.82 -4.28
C LEU A 5 -20.15 -2.17 -5.52
N LEU A 6 -19.21 -1.26 -5.30
CA LEU A 6 -18.64 -0.42 -6.36
C LEU A 6 -17.34 -0.97 -6.94
N SER A 7 -16.54 -1.63 -6.11
CA SER A 7 -15.20 -2.08 -6.46
C SER A 7 -14.81 -3.30 -5.63
N PRO A 8 -15.46 -4.46 -5.86
CA PRO A 8 -15.22 -5.66 -5.07
C PRO A 8 -13.76 -6.12 -5.18
N ILE A 9 -13.20 -6.52 -4.05
CA ILE A 9 -11.80 -6.93 -3.94
C ILE A 9 -11.73 -8.46 -3.95
N GLY A 10 -11.02 -9.00 -4.93
CA GLY A 10 -10.75 -10.44 -5.03
C GLY A 10 -9.39 -10.82 -4.45
N LYS A 11 -9.21 -12.10 -4.13
CA LYS A 11 -7.90 -12.64 -3.74
C LYS A 11 -6.89 -12.48 -4.88
N GLY A 12 -5.72 -11.98 -4.56
CA GLY A 12 -4.68 -11.70 -5.54
C GLY A 12 -4.81 -10.36 -6.26
N GLN A 13 -5.77 -9.51 -5.84
CA GLN A 13 -6.00 -8.19 -6.41
C GLN A 13 -4.80 -7.27 -6.21
N ARG A 14 -4.49 -6.47 -7.23
CA ARG A 14 -3.59 -5.32 -7.15
C ARG A 14 -4.43 -4.06 -7.20
N GLY A 15 -4.93 -3.64 -6.05
CA GLY A 15 -5.84 -2.50 -5.95
C GLY A 15 -5.11 -1.21 -5.60
N MET A 16 -5.48 -0.14 -6.27
CA MET A 16 -4.99 1.20 -5.98
C MET A 16 -6.13 2.06 -5.45
N ILE A 17 -5.92 2.64 -4.27
CA ILE A 17 -6.84 3.61 -3.66
C ILE A 17 -6.26 5.00 -3.90
N VAL A 18 -6.86 5.73 -4.82
CA VAL A 18 -6.41 7.07 -5.21
C VAL A 18 -7.02 8.10 -4.26
N SER A 19 -6.19 8.86 -3.59
CA SER A 19 -6.59 9.76 -2.53
C SER A 19 -6.00 11.15 -2.71
N GLN A 20 -6.88 12.14 -2.72
CA GLN A 20 -6.51 13.53 -2.46
C GLN A 20 -6.29 13.76 -0.96
N PRO A 21 -5.61 14.83 -0.54
CA PRO A 21 -5.54 15.19 0.88
C PRO A 21 -6.93 15.39 1.49
N LYS A 22 -7.14 14.87 2.71
CA LYS A 22 -8.40 15.00 3.48
C LYS A 22 -9.65 14.38 2.82
N THR A 23 -9.51 13.20 2.24
CA THR A 23 -10.62 12.43 1.64
C THR A 23 -11.08 11.23 2.48
N GLY A 24 -10.66 11.13 3.74
CA GLY A 24 -11.03 10.00 4.60
C GLY A 24 -10.24 8.70 4.33
N LYS A 25 -9.09 8.79 3.66
CA LYS A 25 -8.22 7.65 3.33
C LYS A 25 -7.94 6.75 4.54
N THR A 26 -7.51 7.32 5.65
CA THR A 26 -7.18 6.58 6.89
C THR A 26 -8.40 5.87 7.46
N THR A 27 -9.57 6.53 7.46
CA THR A 27 -10.82 5.94 7.89
C THR A 27 -11.20 4.74 7.02
N LEU A 28 -11.08 4.87 5.70
CA LEU A 28 -11.36 3.78 4.76
C LEU A 28 -10.45 2.59 5.00
N LEU A 29 -9.13 2.80 5.16
CA LEU A 29 -8.18 1.72 5.44
C LEU A 29 -8.51 0.99 6.75
N LYS A 30 -8.84 1.72 7.81
CA LYS A 30 -9.28 1.12 9.08
C LYS A 30 -10.54 0.29 8.91
N GLN A 31 -11.51 0.77 8.15
CA GLN A 31 -12.76 0.05 7.88
C GLN A 31 -12.54 -1.21 7.06
N ILE A 32 -11.67 -1.14 6.05
CA ILE A 32 -11.31 -2.32 5.24
C ILE A 32 -10.63 -3.37 6.12
N ALA A 33 -9.62 -2.99 6.90
CA ALA A 33 -8.93 -3.90 7.81
C ALA A 33 -9.89 -4.58 8.80
N ARG A 34 -10.73 -3.80 9.48
CA ARG A 34 -11.74 -4.30 10.42
C ARG A 34 -12.75 -5.24 9.74
N SER A 35 -13.20 -4.90 8.55
CA SER A 35 -14.14 -5.73 7.81
C SER A 35 -13.52 -7.09 7.44
N ILE A 36 -12.28 -7.11 7.00
CA ILE A 36 -11.58 -8.36 6.67
C ILE A 36 -11.38 -9.20 7.93
N THR A 37 -10.89 -8.62 9.02
CA THR A 37 -10.67 -9.35 10.28
C THR A 37 -11.94 -9.94 10.86
N ALA A 38 -13.06 -9.23 10.75
CA ALA A 38 -14.37 -9.69 11.23
C ALA A 38 -14.99 -10.77 10.34
N THR A 39 -14.84 -10.67 9.02
CA THR A 39 -15.54 -11.56 8.08
C THR A 39 -14.66 -12.71 7.58
N ARG A 40 -13.35 -12.59 7.68
CA ARG A 40 -12.35 -13.56 7.20
C ARG A 40 -11.30 -13.84 8.27
N PRO A 41 -11.65 -14.52 9.37
CA PRO A 41 -10.76 -14.67 10.54
C PRO A 41 -9.46 -15.43 10.24
N ASN A 42 -9.42 -16.24 9.17
CA ASN A 42 -8.23 -16.99 8.75
C ASN A 42 -7.31 -16.20 7.81
N MET A 43 -7.70 -15.00 7.40
CA MET A 43 -6.89 -14.16 6.51
C MET A 43 -5.93 -13.30 7.31
N LYS A 44 -4.67 -13.28 6.91
CA LYS A 44 -3.66 -12.39 7.50
C LYS A 44 -3.78 -11.01 6.92
N VAL A 45 -3.90 -10.00 7.77
CA VAL A 45 -3.95 -8.59 7.38
C VAL A 45 -2.71 -7.88 7.90
N ILE A 46 -1.93 -7.31 7.01
CA ILE A 46 -0.77 -6.48 7.34
C ILE A 46 -1.04 -5.06 6.86
N VAL A 47 -1.10 -4.14 7.78
CA VAL A 47 -1.14 -2.71 7.45
C VAL A 47 0.29 -2.19 7.48
N LEU A 48 0.78 -1.73 6.34
CA LEU A 48 2.13 -1.18 6.18
C LEU A 48 2.04 0.32 5.98
N LEU A 49 2.56 1.07 6.94
CA LEU A 49 2.57 2.53 6.94
C LEU A 49 3.99 3.02 6.67
N ILE A 50 4.18 3.75 5.58
CA ILE A 50 5.49 4.28 5.18
C ILE A 50 5.47 5.80 5.20
N ASP A 51 6.42 6.40 5.92
CA ASP A 51 6.59 7.86 6.04
C ASP A 51 5.34 8.54 6.62
N GLU A 52 4.67 7.88 7.58
CA GLU A 52 3.46 8.35 8.22
C GLU A 52 3.77 9.03 9.57
N ARG A 53 2.85 9.81 10.08
CA ARG A 53 2.98 10.49 11.37
C ARG A 53 2.80 9.52 12.52
N PRO A 54 3.56 9.63 13.63
CA PRO A 54 3.43 8.73 14.79
C PRO A 54 2.02 8.67 15.37
N GLU A 55 1.30 9.80 15.41
CA GLU A 55 -0.08 9.86 15.89
C GLU A 55 -1.05 9.09 15.00
N GLU A 56 -0.86 9.12 13.68
CA GLU A 56 -1.67 8.33 12.74
C GLU A 56 -1.38 6.83 12.86
N VAL A 57 -0.12 6.48 13.09
CA VAL A 57 0.29 5.10 13.38
C VAL A 57 -0.41 4.57 14.63
N THR A 58 -0.39 5.35 15.71
CA THR A 58 -1.04 4.98 16.98
C THR A 58 -2.54 4.79 16.79
N ASP A 59 -3.22 5.72 16.14
CA ASP A 59 -4.65 5.64 15.84
C ASP A 59 -5.02 4.38 15.04
N ILE A 60 -4.23 4.03 14.04
CA ILE A 60 -4.46 2.81 13.26
C ILE A 60 -4.22 1.56 14.10
N ARG A 61 -3.13 1.51 14.87
CA ARG A 61 -2.82 0.37 15.74
C ARG A 61 -3.90 0.09 16.76
N GLU A 62 -4.40 1.13 17.43
CA GLU A 62 -5.49 1.01 18.39
C GLU A 62 -6.83 0.64 17.75
N SER A 63 -6.98 0.95 16.47
CA SER A 63 -8.20 0.69 15.71
C SER A 63 -8.30 -0.71 15.16
N ILE A 64 -7.18 -1.43 14.99
CA ILE A 64 -7.13 -2.75 14.35
C ILE A 64 -6.79 -3.79 15.40
N GLU A 65 -7.80 -4.58 15.77
CA GLU A 65 -7.67 -5.67 16.73
C GLU A 65 -7.85 -7.01 16.03
N GLY A 66 -7.11 -8.01 16.49
CA GLY A 66 -7.28 -9.39 16.05
C GLY A 66 -5.96 -10.17 15.97
N PRO A 67 -6.01 -11.50 16.14
CA PRO A 67 -4.82 -12.34 16.17
C PRO A 67 -4.14 -12.46 14.79
N ASN A 68 -4.84 -12.10 13.72
CA ASN A 68 -4.38 -12.18 12.34
C ASN A 68 -4.20 -10.81 11.68
N ALA A 69 -4.21 -9.73 12.47
CA ALA A 69 -3.99 -8.37 11.97
C ALA A 69 -2.81 -7.74 12.70
N GLU A 70 -1.94 -7.10 11.95
CA GLU A 70 -0.78 -6.40 12.49
C GLU A 70 -0.52 -5.11 11.71
N VAL A 71 0.03 -4.12 12.42
CA VAL A 71 0.45 -2.85 11.85
C VAL A 71 1.97 -2.77 11.93
N ILE A 72 2.60 -2.65 10.76
CA ILE A 72 4.05 -2.46 10.61
C ILE A 72 4.25 -1.08 10.01
N TYR A 73 5.20 -0.33 10.51
CA TYR A 73 5.37 1.06 10.14
C TYR A 73 6.81 1.53 10.13
N SER A 74 7.02 2.63 9.42
CA SER A 74 8.22 3.44 9.44
C SER A 74 7.78 4.91 9.36
N THR A 75 8.04 5.67 10.42
CA THR A 75 7.55 7.04 10.57
C THR A 75 8.40 8.06 9.82
N PHE A 76 7.86 9.26 9.60
CA PHE A 76 8.48 10.30 8.76
C PHE A 76 9.85 10.78 9.24
N ASP A 77 10.15 10.59 10.52
CA ASP A 77 11.42 10.95 11.16
C ASP A 77 12.54 9.90 10.96
N GLU A 78 12.20 8.77 10.32
CA GLU A 78 13.16 7.73 10.01
C GLU A 78 13.83 7.94 8.64
N LEU A 79 15.03 7.38 8.48
CA LEU A 79 15.78 7.47 7.23
C LEU A 79 15.12 6.67 6.09
N PRO A 80 15.30 7.10 4.83
CA PRO A 80 14.76 6.38 3.67
C PRO A 80 15.16 4.90 3.61
N GLU A 81 16.35 4.55 4.08
CA GLU A 81 16.84 3.16 4.17
C GLU A 81 15.94 2.31 5.08
N HIS A 82 15.39 2.90 6.13
CA HIS A 82 14.49 2.21 7.03
C HIS A 82 13.14 1.92 6.34
N HIS A 83 12.58 2.89 5.62
CA HIS A 83 11.36 2.69 4.80
C HIS A 83 11.54 1.55 3.80
N LYS A 84 12.68 1.54 3.10
CA LYS A 84 13.05 0.46 2.18
C LYS A 84 13.09 -0.89 2.90
N ARG A 85 13.87 -0.99 3.98
CA ARG A 85 14.06 -2.25 4.73
C ARG A 85 12.76 -2.82 5.24
N VAL A 86 11.91 -1.98 5.84
CA VAL A 86 10.61 -2.39 6.39
C VAL A 86 9.70 -2.92 5.28
N SER A 87 9.64 -2.24 4.14
CA SER A 87 8.83 -2.70 3.01
C SER A 87 9.30 -4.03 2.42
N GLU A 88 10.60 -4.21 2.28
CA GLU A 88 11.19 -5.47 1.78
C GLU A 88 10.92 -6.62 2.76
N MET A 89 11.07 -6.40 4.07
CA MET A 89 10.77 -7.40 5.10
C MET A 89 9.30 -7.82 5.08
N VAL A 90 8.38 -6.87 4.98
CA VAL A 90 6.95 -7.16 4.90
C VAL A 90 6.62 -7.99 3.67
N LEU A 91 7.19 -7.65 2.52
CA LEU A 91 6.96 -8.41 1.29
C LEU A 91 7.48 -9.85 1.41
N GLU A 92 8.70 -10.03 1.90
CA GLU A 92 9.27 -11.37 2.08
C GLU A 92 8.49 -12.19 3.11
N ARG A 93 8.05 -11.59 4.21
CA ARG A 93 7.17 -12.24 5.17
C ARG A 93 5.84 -12.66 4.55
N ALA A 94 5.21 -11.79 3.78
CA ALA A 94 3.97 -12.11 3.09
C ALA A 94 4.14 -13.28 2.12
N LYS A 95 5.23 -13.31 1.37
CA LYS A 95 5.56 -14.43 0.48
C LYS A 95 5.67 -15.76 1.24
N ARG A 96 6.36 -15.77 2.40
CA ARG A 96 6.49 -16.98 3.24
C ARG A 96 5.12 -17.46 3.73
N LEU A 97 4.25 -16.56 4.16
CA LEU A 97 2.90 -16.92 4.56
C LEU A 97 2.09 -17.52 3.39
N VAL A 98 2.24 -16.99 2.19
CA VAL A 98 1.59 -17.53 0.98
C VAL A 98 2.15 -18.92 0.62
N GLU A 99 3.45 -19.14 0.74
CA GLU A 99 4.08 -20.45 0.56
C GLU A 99 3.49 -21.50 1.52
N HIS A 100 3.08 -21.08 2.72
CA HIS A 100 2.32 -21.90 3.68
C HIS A 100 0.81 -21.93 3.38
N LYS A 101 0.40 -21.59 2.16
CA LYS A 101 -0.99 -21.62 1.68
C LYS A 101 -1.94 -20.68 2.45
N GLN A 102 -1.40 -19.63 3.07
CA GLN A 102 -2.21 -18.63 3.74
C GLN A 102 -2.66 -17.55 2.76
N ASP A 103 -3.82 -16.97 3.03
CA ASP A 103 -4.30 -15.79 2.34
C ASP A 103 -3.85 -14.55 3.10
N VAL A 104 -3.15 -13.66 2.40
CA VAL A 104 -2.56 -12.45 2.98
C VAL A 104 -3.08 -11.22 2.27
N VAL A 105 -3.45 -10.20 3.01
CA VAL A 105 -3.77 -8.87 2.51
C VAL A 105 -2.78 -7.86 3.08
N ILE A 106 -2.14 -7.11 2.20
CA ILE A 106 -1.33 -5.95 2.59
C ILE A 106 -2.09 -4.68 2.24
N LEU A 107 -2.30 -3.83 3.23
CA LEU A 107 -2.81 -2.47 3.07
C LEU A 107 -1.61 -1.53 3.19
N LEU A 108 -1.15 -0.99 2.07
CA LEU A 108 0.04 -0.10 2.01
C LEU A 108 -0.40 1.36 1.97
N ASP A 109 0.00 2.12 2.93
CA ASP A 109 -0.15 3.57 2.94
C ASP A 109 1.22 4.24 3.07
N SER A 110 1.83 4.70 2.01
CA SER A 110 1.36 4.79 0.63
C SER A 110 2.46 4.35 -0.35
N ILE A 111 2.06 3.91 -1.53
CA ILE A 111 3.00 3.60 -2.61
C ILE A 111 3.75 4.85 -3.08
N THR A 112 3.12 6.01 -3.01
CA THR A 112 3.72 7.30 -3.35
C THR A 112 4.91 7.61 -2.47
N ARG A 113 4.76 7.45 -1.15
CA ARG A 113 5.85 7.69 -0.20
C ARG A 113 6.95 6.64 -0.29
N LEU A 114 6.59 5.40 -0.57
CA LEU A 114 7.57 4.35 -0.83
C LEU A 114 8.42 4.67 -2.05
N ALA A 115 7.80 5.11 -3.16
CA ALA A 115 8.53 5.52 -4.35
C ALA A 115 9.44 6.72 -4.09
N ARG A 116 9.00 7.70 -3.30
CA ARG A 116 9.84 8.83 -2.88
C ARG A 116 11.07 8.38 -2.09
N ALA A 117 10.91 7.43 -1.15
CA ALA A 117 12.02 6.89 -0.38
C ALA A 117 13.05 6.20 -1.29
N TYR A 118 12.60 5.39 -2.23
CA TYR A 118 13.49 4.78 -3.21
C TYR A 118 14.17 5.80 -4.12
N ASN A 119 13.51 6.90 -4.46
CA ASN A 119 14.09 7.98 -5.28
C ASN A 119 15.29 8.64 -4.60
N LEU A 120 15.31 8.67 -3.26
CA LEU A 120 16.45 9.18 -2.49
C LEU A 120 17.60 8.18 -2.39
N LEU A 121 17.35 6.89 -2.59
CA LEU A 121 18.30 5.80 -2.35
C LEU A 121 18.95 5.24 -3.61
N VAL A 122 18.24 5.27 -4.73
CA VAL A 122 18.77 4.68 -5.98
C VAL A 122 19.89 5.53 -6.56
N PRO A 123 20.94 4.90 -7.10
CA PRO A 123 21.92 5.63 -7.86
C PRO A 123 21.27 6.32 -9.08
N PRO A 124 21.69 7.54 -9.44
CA PRO A 124 21.14 8.22 -10.60
C PRO A 124 21.28 7.39 -11.88
N SER A 125 20.17 7.17 -12.59
CA SER A 125 20.16 6.44 -13.86
C SER A 125 20.62 7.28 -15.07
N GLY A 126 20.78 8.59 -14.87
CA GLY A 126 21.02 9.56 -15.94
C GLY A 126 19.75 10.01 -16.65
N ARG A 127 18.60 9.53 -16.23
CA ARG A 127 17.27 9.95 -16.71
C ARG A 127 16.44 10.46 -15.55
N THR A 128 15.66 11.50 -15.80
CA THR A 128 14.77 12.08 -14.80
C THR A 128 13.39 12.30 -15.41
N LEU A 129 12.37 11.74 -14.79
CA LEU A 129 10.98 12.01 -15.12
C LEU A 129 10.55 13.37 -14.55
N SER A 130 9.41 13.86 -14.99
CA SER A 130 8.80 15.08 -14.46
C SER A 130 8.72 15.04 -12.94
N GLY A 131 8.98 16.17 -12.27
CA GLY A 131 8.94 16.24 -10.80
C GLY A 131 10.18 15.68 -10.10
N GLY A 132 11.26 15.36 -10.83
CA GLY A 132 12.53 14.90 -10.25
C GLY A 132 12.58 13.41 -9.88
N LEU A 133 11.65 12.62 -10.42
CA LEU A 133 11.62 11.17 -10.20
C LEU A 133 12.58 10.45 -11.14
N ASP A 134 13.51 9.67 -10.58
CA ASP A 134 14.33 8.75 -11.35
C ASP A 134 13.55 7.49 -11.71
N PRO A 135 13.51 7.04 -12.97
CA PRO A 135 12.82 5.80 -13.35
C PRO A 135 13.27 4.58 -12.56
N ALA A 136 14.53 4.53 -12.14
CA ALA A 136 15.07 3.43 -11.33
C ALA A 136 14.40 3.33 -9.94
N ALA A 137 13.87 4.43 -9.42
CA ALA A 137 13.14 4.46 -8.15
C ALA A 137 11.81 3.69 -8.18
N LEU A 138 11.26 3.46 -9.36
CA LEU A 138 9.97 2.78 -9.53
C LEU A 138 10.09 1.26 -9.55
N TYR A 139 11.28 0.71 -9.79
CA TYR A 139 11.46 -0.73 -9.99
C TYR A 139 11.02 -1.56 -8.78
N MET A 140 11.57 -1.27 -7.60
CA MET A 140 11.25 -2.03 -6.38
C MET A 140 9.81 -1.81 -5.89
N PRO A 141 9.27 -0.59 -5.86
CA PRO A 141 7.85 -0.39 -5.56
C PRO A 141 6.91 -1.09 -6.55
N LYS A 142 7.21 -1.11 -7.84
CA LYS A 142 6.45 -1.88 -8.84
C LYS A 142 6.56 -3.38 -8.58
N LYS A 143 7.73 -3.88 -8.23
CA LYS A 143 7.94 -5.29 -7.86
C LYS A 143 7.16 -5.66 -6.60
N PHE A 144 7.11 -4.78 -5.61
CA PHE A 144 6.29 -4.94 -4.41
C PHE A 144 4.81 -5.06 -4.79
N PHE A 145 4.27 -4.07 -5.47
CA PHE A 145 2.86 -4.03 -5.84
C PHE A 145 2.48 -5.17 -6.80
N GLY A 146 3.36 -5.48 -7.74
CA GLY A 146 3.17 -6.57 -8.71
C GLY A 146 3.31 -7.97 -8.13
N ALA A 147 3.70 -8.13 -6.87
CA ALA A 147 3.78 -9.44 -6.21
C ALA A 147 2.41 -10.04 -5.89
N ALA A 148 1.35 -9.23 -5.85
CA ALA A 148 -0.01 -9.69 -5.58
C ALA A 148 -0.48 -10.70 -6.64
N ARG A 149 -0.93 -11.86 -6.19
CA ARG A 149 -1.46 -12.94 -7.03
C ARG A 149 -2.24 -13.97 -6.21
N ASN A 150 -3.09 -14.69 -6.88
CA ASN A 150 -3.79 -15.86 -6.34
C ASN A 150 -3.08 -17.12 -6.85
N MET A 151 -2.60 -17.97 -5.92
CA MET A 151 -1.84 -19.16 -6.27
C MET A 151 -2.74 -20.35 -6.58
N ARG A 152 -2.39 -21.15 -7.59
CA ARG A 152 -3.15 -22.36 -7.96
C ARG A 152 -3.10 -23.43 -6.88
N GLU A 153 -1.98 -23.54 -6.20
CA GLU A 153 -1.74 -24.53 -5.14
C GLU A 153 -2.34 -24.13 -3.78
N GLY A 154 -2.97 -22.97 -3.70
CA GLY A 154 -3.51 -22.38 -2.49
C GLY A 154 -2.66 -21.23 -1.95
N GLY A 155 -3.28 -20.39 -1.15
CA GLY A 155 -2.71 -19.13 -0.70
C GLY A 155 -2.87 -18.00 -1.72
N SER A 156 -2.90 -16.79 -1.22
CA SER A 156 -3.00 -15.60 -2.05
C SER A 156 -2.33 -14.40 -1.40
N LEU A 157 -1.84 -13.48 -2.21
CA LEU A 157 -1.37 -12.16 -1.77
C LEU A 157 -2.19 -11.10 -2.49
N THR A 158 -2.94 -10.34 -1.71
CA THR A 158 -3.71 -9.17 -2.15
C THR A 158 -3.03 -7.92 -1.65
N ILE A 159 -2.82 -6.93 -2.50
CA ILE A 159 -2.20 -5.67 -2.11
C ILE A 159 -3.12 -4.53 -2.50
N LEU A 160 -3.52 -3.74 -1.51
CA LEU A 160 -4.24 -2.49 -1.68
C LEU A 160 -3.30 -1.36 -1.27
N ALA A 161 -2.88 -0.56 -2.23
CA ALA A 161 -1.95 0.53 -2.02
C ALA A 161 -2.64 1.87 -2.23
N THR A 162 -2.44 2.80 -1.30
CA THR A 162 -2.89 4.17 -1.50
C THR A 162 -1.90 4.92 -2.39
N ALA A 163 -2.43 5.70 -3.32
CA ALA A 163 -1.68 6.61 -4.15
C ALA A 163 -2.18 8.03 -3.90
N LEU A 164 -1.24 8.95 -3.66
CA LEU A 164 -1.54 10.35 -3.37
C LEU A 164 -1.58 11.17 -4.66
N VAL A 165 -2.64 11.94 -4.83
CA VAL A 165 -2.82 12.85 -5.96
C VAL A 165 -3.22 14.24 -5.47
N GLU A 166 -3.04 15.25 -6.31
CA GLU A 166 -3.39 16.66 -5.98
C GLU A 166 -2.76 17.15 -4.67
N THR A 167 -1.54 16.69 -4.39
CA THR A 167 -0.77 17.12 -3.22
C THR A 167 0.01 18.41 -3.45
N GLY A 168 -0.02 18.95 -4.66
CA GLY A 168 0.85 20.03 -5.11
C GLY A 168 2.26 19.57 -5.53
N SER A 169 2.57 18.28 -5.39
CA SER A 169 3.83 17.70 -5.83
C SER A 169 3.70 17.03 -7.19
N LYS A 170 4.42 17.54 -8.17
CA LYS A 170 4.46 16.95 -9.51
C LYS A 170 5.03 15.53 -9.51
N MET A 171 5.92 15.21 -8.57
CA MET A 171 6.44 13.85 -8.39
C MET A 171 5.33 12.87 -8.02
N ASP A 172 4.38 13.26 -7.16
CA ASP A 172 3.28 12.40 -6.76
C ASP A 172 2.35 12.08 -7.92
N ASP A 173 2.07 13.05 -8.77
CA ASP A 173 1.26 12.84 -9.97
C ASP A 173 1.95 11.88 -10.95
N VAL A 174 3.27 12.01 -11.11
CA VAL A 174 4.06 11.10 -11.95
C VAL A 174 4.07 9.68 -11.37
N VAL A 175 4.25 9.54 -10.06
CA VAL A 175 4.17 8.22 -9.40
C VAL A 175 2.81 7.58 -9.64
N PHE A 176 1.73 8.32 -9.46
CA PHE A 176 0.37 7.82 -9.72
C PHE A 176 0.23 7.30 -11.16
N GLU A 177 0.60 8.11 -12.15
CA GLU A 177 0.52 7.72 -13.57
C GLU A 177 1.36 6.46 -13.88
N GLU A 178 2.55 6.35 -13.30
CA GLU A 178 3.44 5.20 -13.49
C GLU A 178 2.89 3.90 -12.86
N PHE A 179 2.09 4.00 -11.80
CA PHE A 179 1.48 2.85 -11.14
C PHE A 179 0.10 2.49 -11.69
N LYS A 180 -0.58 3.40 -12.36
CA LYS A 180 -1.93 3.20 -12.91
C LYS A 180 -2.04 1.96 -13.79
N GLY A 181 -1.03 1.68 -14.61
CA GLY A 181 -0.98 0.50 -15.46
C GLY A 181 -0.52 -0.80 -14.75
N THR A 182 -0.04 -0.71 -13.52
CA THR A 182 0.43 -1.88 -12.75
C THR A 182 -0.71 -2.52 -11.96
N GLY A 183 -1.67 -1.73 -11.50
CA GLY A 183 -2.86 -2.20 -10.80
C GLY A 183 -3.91 -2.78 -11.76
N ASN A 184 -4.81 -3.58 -11.21
CA ASN A 184 -5.98 -4.12 -11.90
C ASN A 184 -7.31 -3.74 -11.24
N MET A 185 -7.27 -2.82 -10.28
CA MET A 185 -8.42 -2.21 -9.63
C MET A 185 -8.03 -0.80 -9.18
N GLU A 186 -8.92 0.15 -9.36
CA GLU A 186 -8.71 1.53 -8.96
C GLU A 186 -9.97 2.05 -8.26
N LEU A 187 -9.81 2.57 -7.04
CA LEU A 187 -10.86 3.24 -6.27
C LEU A 187 -10.44 4.67 -6.02
N VAL A 188 -11.16 5.62 -6.60
CA VAL A 188 -10.87 7.05 -6.46
C VAL A 188 -11.75 7.65 -5.36
N LEU A 189 -11.12 8.26 -4.36
CA LEU A 189 -11.82 8.96 -3.28
C LEU A 189 -12.09 10.40 -3.68
N ASP A 190 -13.33 10.84 -3.50
CA ASP A 190 -13.76 12.21 -3.79
C ASP A 190 -14.05 12.96 -2.48
N ARG A 191 -13.52 14.18 -2.35
CA ARG A 191 -13.77 15.05 -1.17
C ARG A 191 -15.24 15.39 -0.94
N LYS A 192 -16.03 15.40 -2.00
CA LYS A 192 -17.47 15.71 -1.90
C LYS A 192 -18.28 14.57 -1.28
N LEU A 193 -17.67 13.38 -1.21
CA LEU A 193 -18.28 12.17 -0.67
C LEU A 193 -17.66 11.75 0.68
N ALA A 194 -16.71 12.54 1.18
CA ALA A 194 -15.98 12.27 2.43
C ALA A 194 -16.75 12.73 3.68
#